data_86646e8e861a53b124d95bffac127fc7
#
_entry.id   86646e8e861a53b124d95bffac127fc7
#
_cell.length_a   1.000
_cell.length_b   1.000
_cell.length_c   1.000
_cell.angle_alpha   90.00
_cell.angle_beta   90.00
_cell.angle_gamma   90.00
#
_symmetry.space_group_name_H-M   'P 1'
#
loop_
_entity.id
_entity.type
_entity.pdbx_description
1 polymer ?
#
loop_
_entity_poly.entity_id
_entity_poly.type
_entity_poly.pdbx_seq_one_letter_code
_entity_poly.pdbx_strand_id
1 'polypeptide(L)'
;MWILIAFVILFAIYFSITIVSCTHIHPLINLPAIKYALVLGAGLEKTGKPTDILTDRVLASTQLIWSNRAKILIMSGSSTLIKYNEPVAMRSLAIQNGVRNNLIEIDAHGFSTLDSLINFIKTHKERELIIVSQRFHLPRAIWLANLMGLNCYGYIADLYKLSIFKKLFWYFREIIAIPFNLGKFLVFYLINTNKG
;
A
#
# COMPACT_ATOMS: atom_id res chain seq x y z
N MET A 1 1.10 -18.63 -29.50
CA MET A 1 2.00 -19.45 -28.66
C MET A 1 2.77 -18.57 -27.65
N TRP A 2 3.59 -17.61 -28.09
CA TRP A 2 4.40 -16.77 -27.19
C TRP A 2 3.62 -15.95 -26.17
N ILE A 3 2.45 -15.41 -26.53
CA ILE A 3 1.58 -14.65 -25.60
C ILE A 3 1.08 -15.54 -24.46
N LEU A 4 0.69 -16.78 -24.76
CA LEU A 4 0.23 -17.73 -23.74
C LEU A 4 1.37 -18.09 -22.77
N ILE A 5 2.56 -18.33 -23.30
CA ILE A 5 3.77 -18.63 -22.50
C ILE A 5 4.09 -17.44 -21.58
N ALA A 6 4.09 -16.21 -22.11
CA ALA A 6 4.32 -15.01 -21.31
C ALA A 6 3.29 -14.86 -20.19
N PHE A 7 2.00 -15.13 -20.47
CA PHE A 7 0.94 -15.08 -19.47
C PHE A 7 1.14 -16.12 -18.35
N VAL A 8 1.50 -17.36 -18.72
CA VAL A 8 1.78 -18.43 -17.75
C VAL A 8 2.96 -18.05 -16.85
N ILE A 9 4.03 -17.49 -17.42
CA ILE A 9 5.20 -17.04 -16.66
C ILE A 9 4.82 -15.92 -15.68
N LEU A 10 4.08 -14.90 -16.13
CA LEU A 10 3.62 -13.80 -15.28
C LEU A 10 2.72 -14.30 -14.16
N PHE A 11 1.84 -15.25 -14.45
CA PHE A 11 0.97 -15.86 -13.46
C PHE A 11 1.77 -16.65 -12.41
N ALA A 12 2.78 -17.43 -12.84
CA ALA A 12 3.66 -18.17 -11.94
C ALA A 12 4.46 -17.22 -11.03
N ILE A 13 4.98 -16.12 -11.57
CA ILE A 13 5.68 -15.09 -10.80
C ILE A 13 4.73 -14.45 -9.77
N TYR A 14 3.52 -14.06 -10.18
CA TYR A 14 2.53 -13.49 -9.29
C TYR A 14 2.18 -14.47 -8.15
N PHE A 15 1.98 -15.74 -8.48
CA PHE A 15 1.66 -16.78 -7.49
C PHE A 15 2.79 -16.99 -6.49
N SER A 16 4.03 -17.03 -6.95
CA SER A 16 5.22 -17.14 -6.09
C SER A 16 5.34 -15.93 -5.14
N ILE A 17 5.17 -14.71 -5.66
CA ILE A 17 5.15 -13.48 -4.85
C ILE A 17 4.05 -13.56 -3.80
N THR A 18 2.86 -14.03 -4.18
CA THR A 18 1.71 -14.13 -3.26
C THR A 18 2.00 -15.12 -2.14
N ILE A 19 2.53 -16.30 -2.43
CA ILE A 19 2.87 -17.31 -1.41
C ILE A 19 3.87 -16.75 -0.40
N VAL A 20 4.97 -16.19 -0.88
CA VAL A 20 6.02 -15.63 0.00
C VAL A 20 5.48 -14.47 0.83
N SER A 21 4.71 -13.57 0.22
CA SER A 21 4.19 -12.39 0.93
C SER A 21 3.06 -12.70 1.89
N CYS A 22 2.30 -13.80 1.68
CA CYS A 22 1.22 -14.19 2.59
C CYS A 22 1.70 -14.49 4.00
N THR A 23 2.96 -14.93 4.18
CA THR A 23 3.56 -15.17 5.50
C THR A 23 3.75 -13.89 6.31
N HIS A 24 3.73 -12.73 5.65
CA HIS A 24 3.86 -11.40 6.26
C HIS A 24 2.52 -10.70 6.49
N ILE A 25 1.40 -11.32 6.08
CA ILE A 25 0.06 -10.76 6.28
C ILE A 25 -0.55 -11.33 7.55
N HIS A 26 -0.83 -10.45 8.51
CA HIS A 26 -1.28 -10.87 9.83
C HIS A 26 -2.62 -10.24 10.22
N PRO A 27 -3.45 -10.97 11.00
CA PRO A 27 -4.57 -10.36 11.70
C PRO A 27 -4.06 -9.40 12.79
N LEU A 28 -4.90 -8.47 13.21
CA LEU A 28 -4.55 -7.42 14.17
C LEU A 28 -3.84 -7.96 15.44
N ILE A 29 -4.33 -9.07 15.97
CA ILE A 29 -3.81 -9.68 17.21
C ILE A 29 -2.36 -10.15 17.09
N ASN A 30 -1.95 -10.59 15.89
CA ASN A 30 -0.63 -11.17 15.62
C ASN A 30 0.36 -10.15 15.04
N LEU A 31 -0.08 -8.91 14.77
CA LEU A 31 0.81 -7.87 14.29
C LEU A 31 1.80 -7.45 15.40
N PRO A 32 3.10 -7.29 15.08
CA PRO A 32 4.03 -6.65 16.00
C PRO A 32 3.66 -5.17 16.20
N ALA A 33 4.09 -4.60 17.32
CA ALA A 33 3.97 -3.17 17.55
C ALA A 33 5.09 -2.45 16.79
N ILE A 34 4.75 -1.70 15.76
CA ILE A 34 5.67 -0.98 14.87
C ILE A 34 5.34 0.51 14.90
N LYS A 35 6.35 1.36 14.71
CA LYS A 35 6.17 2.80 14.81
C LYS A 35 5.23 3.34 13.72
N TYR A 36 5.40 2.89 12.48
CA TYR A 36 4.71 3.43 11.31
C TYR A 36 3.78 2.43 10.65
N ALA A 37 2.59 2.91 10.26
CA ALA A 37 1.71 2.21 9.34
C ALA A 37 1.47 3.07 8.09
N LEU A 38 1.84 2.56 6.92
CA LEU A 38 1.65 3.19 5.61
C LEU A 38 0.28 2.78 5.06
N VAL A 39 -0.61 3.75 4.96
CA VAL A 39 -1.95 3.59 4.41
C VAL A 39 -1.91 4.00 2.94
N LEU A 40 -2.01 3.04 2.05
CA LEU A 40 -1.90 3.28 0.60
C LEU A 40 -3.19 3.88 0.03
N GLY A 41 -3.06 4.83 -0.88
CA GLY A 41 -4.15 5.45 -1.60
C GLY A 41 -4.92 4.48 -2.51
N ALA A 42 -6.20 4.78 -2.75
CA ALA A 42 -7.10 4.00 -3.61
C ALA A 42 -8.10 4.87 -4.40
N GLY A 43 -7.87 6.17 -4.42
CA GLY A 43 -8.63 7.15 -5.18
C GLY A 43 -9.76 7.83 -4.43
N LEU A 44 -10.14 8.99 -4.95
CA LEU A 44 -11.32 9.75 -4.52
C LEU A 44 -12.42 9.62 -5.57
N GLU A 45 -13.66 9.75 -5.13
CA GLU A 45 -14.81 9.96 -6.00
C GLU A 45 -14.75 11.36 -6.66
N LYS A 46 -15.58 11.59 -7.67
CA LYS A 46 -15.72 12.91 -8.31
C LYS A 46 -16.14 14.01 -7.33
N THR A 47 -16.78 13.63 -6.24
CA THR A 47 -17.19 14.53 -5.14
C THR A 47 -16.04 14.92 -4.20
N GLY A 48 -14.85 14.36 -4.37
CA GLY A 48 -13.71 14.52 -3.48
C GLY A 48 -13.74 13.64 -2.21
N LYS A 49 -14.78 12.82 -2.05
CA LYS A 49 -14.86 11.86 -0.93
C LYS A 49 -14.00 10.62 -1.21
N PRO A 50 -13.45 9.98 -0.16
CA PRO A 50 -12.78 8.68 -0.31
C PRO A 50 -13.71 7.65 -0.95
N THR A 51 -13.17 6.84 -1.88
CA THR A 51 -13.88 5.66 -2.39
C THR A 51 -14.10 4.64 -1.26
N ASP A 52 -15.02 3.66 -1.44
CA ASP A 52 -15.23 2.59 -0.45
C ASP A 52 -13.93 1.88 -0.09
N ILE A 53 -13.10 1.58 -1.11
CA ILE A 53 -11.80 0.92 -0.92
C ILE A 53 -10.85 1.79 -0.08
N LEU A 54 -10.81 3.09 -0.33
CA LEU A 54 -9.99 4.02 0.44
C LEU A 54 -10.51 4.19 1.87
N THR A 55 -11.82 4.26 2.03
CA THR A 55 -12.49 4.30 3.33
C THR A 55 -12.12 3.09 4.18
N ASP A 56 -12.17 1.88 3.61
CA ASP A 56 -11.75 0.65 4.31
C ASP A 56 -10.31 0.74 4.81
N ARG A 57 -9.39 1.23 3.98
CA ARG A 57 -7.98 1.38 4.37
C ARG A 57 -7.81 2.32 5.55
N VAL A 58 -8.47 3.45 5.51
CA VAL A 58 -8.41 4.42 6.60
C VAL A 58 -9.01 3.84 7.87
N LEU A 59 -10.21 3.25 7.81
CA LEU A 59 -10.86 2.65 8.97
C LEU A 59 -10.07 1.48 9.56
N ALA A 60 -9.51 0.61 8.73
CA ALA A 60 -8.63 -0.45 9.19
C ALA A 60 -7.38 0.12 9.89
N SER A 61 -6.79 1.18 9.34
CA SER A 61 -5.61 1.81 9.94
C SER A 61 -5.86 2.43 11.32
N THR A 62 -7.08 2.96 11.56
CA THR A 62 -7.43 3.51 12.89
C THR A 62 -7.37 2.43 13.98
N GLN A 63 -7.72 1.19 13.65
CA GLN A 63 -7.64 0.06 14.58
C GLN A 63 -6.19 -0.22 15.03
N LEU A 64 -5.20 0.06 14.18
CA LEU A 64 -3.78 -0.09 14.53
C LEU A 64 -3.35 0.90 15.62
N ILE A 65 -3.87 2.12 15.59
CA ILE A 65 -3.62 3.13 16.64
C ILE A 65 -4.28 2.70 17.94
N TRP A 66 -5.56 2.32 17.91
CA TRP A 66 -6.30 1.97 19.13
C TRP A 66 -5.79 0.69 19.81
N SER A 67 -5.24 -0.25 19.03
CA SER A 67 -4.63 -1.48 19.54
C SER A 67 -3.14 -1.33 19.87
N ASN A 68 -2.56 -0.12 19.77
CA ASN A 68 -1.14 0.15 19.95
C ASN A 68 -0.21 -0.68 19.03
N ARG A 69 -0.71 -1.07 17.85
CA ARG A 69 0.10 -1.76 16.83
C ARG A 69 0.87 -0.78 15.95
N ALA A 70 0.38 0.46 15.80
CA ALA A 70 1.11 1.55 15.19
C ALA A 70 1.08 2.80 16.08
N LYS A 71 2.12 3.63 15.98
CA LYS A 71 2.16 4.94 16.68
C LYS A 71 1.79 6.08 15.74
N ILE A 72 2.09 5.94 14.45
CA ILE A 72 1.90 6.98 13.44
C ILE A 72 1.31 6.32 12.18
N LEU A 73 0.28 6.94 11.62
CA LEU A 73 -0.28 6.61 10.31
C LEU A 73 0.31 7.54 9.26
N ILE A 74 0.85 6.97 8.18
CA ILE A 74 1.28 7.74 7.01
C ILE A 74 0.21 7.59 5.95
N MET A 75 -0.54 8.66 5.68
CA MET A 75 -1.56 8.71 4.63
C MET A 75 -0.87 9.03 3.30
N SER A 76 -0.67 8.01 2.46
CA SER A 76 0.07 8.13 1.21
C SER A 76 -0.88 8.00 0.02
N GLY A 77 -0.83 8.99 -0.87
CA GLY A 77 -1.68 9.03 -2.05
C GLY A 77 -1.32 10.19 -2.98
N SER A 78 -2.10 10.35 -4.03
CA SER A 78 -1.89 11.38 -5.05
C SER A 78 -2.48 12.72 -4.62
N SER A 79 -1.70 13.79 -4.83
CA SER A 79 -2.17 15.19 -4.75
C SER A 79 -1.75 15.91 -6.02
N THR A 80 -2.57 15.79 -7.09
CA THR A 80 -2.23 16.32 -8.42
C THR A 80 -2.94 17.61 -8.78
N LEU A 81 -4.05 17.92 -8.13
CA LEU A 81 -4.88 19.11 -8.41
C LEU A 81 -5.38 19.73 -7.10
N ILE A 82 -5.71 21.02 -7.11
CA ILE A 82 -6.26 21.74 -5.95
C ILE A 82 -7.51 21.03 -5.36
N LYS A 83 -8.29 20.35 -6.21
CA LYS A 83 -9.50 19.61 -5.82
C LYS A 83 -9.29 18.12 -5.63
N TYR A 84 -8.08 17.57 -5.88
CA TYR A 84 -7.78 16.15 -5.73
C TYR A 84 -6.59 16.00 -4.79
N ASN A 85 -6.88 15.81 -3.51
CA ASN A 85 -5.87 15.61 -2.48
C ASN A 85 -6.28 14.42 -1.62
N GLU A 86 -5.85 13.24 -2.06
CA GLU A 86 -6.21 11.98 -1.45
C GLU A 86 -5.69 11.86 0.00
N PRO A 87 -4.41 12.16 0.32
CA PRO A 87 -3.92 12.08 1.68
C PRO A 87 -4.64 12.98 2.68
N VAL A 88 -5.06 14.17 2.24
CA VAL A 88 -5.83 15.10 3.09
C VAL A 88 -7.22 14.55 3.38
N ALA A 89 -7.89 13.95 2.38
CA ALA A 89 -9.17 13.30 2.59
C ALA A 89 -9.06 12.10 3.54
N MET A 90 -8.00 11.28 3.40
CA MET A 90 -7.69 10.16 4.30
C MET A 90 -7.46 10.65 5.73
N ARG A 91 -6.66 11.70 5.92
CA ARG A 91 -6.41 12.31 7.23
C ARG A 91 -7.70 12.80 7.87
N SER A 92 -8.53 13.53 7.12
CA SER A 92 -9.81 14.04 7.61
C SER A 92 -10.72 12.90 8.09
N LEU A 93 -10.80 11.81 7.33
CA LEU A 93 -11.57 10.63 7.69
C LEU A 93 -11.01 9.94 8.95
N ALA A 94 -9.68 9.82 9.09
CA ALA A 94 -9.07 9.24 10.27
C ALA A 94 -9.34 10.08 11.54
N ILE A 95 -9.28 11.41 11.43
CA ILE A 95 -9.60 12.33 12.54
C ILE A 95 -11.07 12.20 12.93
N GLN A 96 -12.01 12.14 11.98
CA GLN A 96 -13.43 11.92 12.24
C GLN A 96 -13.68 10.59 12.98
N ASN A 97 -12.79 9.61 12.78
CA ASN A 97 -12.83 8.32 13.49
C ASN A 97 -11.90 8.27 14.71
N GLY A 98 -11.61 9.41 15.36
CA GLY A 98 -10.98 9.49 16.65
C GLY A 98 -9.45 9.41 16.69
N VAL A 99 -8.76 9.39 15.53
CA VAL A 99 -7.29 9.45 15.52
C VAL A 99 -6.85 10.90 15.72
N ARG A 100 -5.97 11.14 16.68
CA ARG A 100 -5.41 12.49 16.93
C ARG A 100 -4.54 12.93 15.75
N ASN A 101 -4.68 14.21 15.37
CA ASN A 101 -3.99 14.79 14.22
C ASN A 101 -2.46 14.64 14.27
N ASN A 102 -1.85 14.72 15.44
CA ASN A 102 -0.42 14.56 15.64
C ASN A 102 0.11 13.12 15.46
N LEU A 103 -0.79 12.14 15.26
CA LEU A 103 -0.44 10.74 14.94
C LEU A 103 -0.60 10.43 13.46
N ILE A 104 -0.79 11.46 12.61
CA ILE A 104 -1.01 11.30 11.18
C ILE A 104 0.00 12.14 10.42
N GLU A 105 0.79 11.50 9.59
CA GLU A 105 1.66 12.11 8.59
C GLU A 105 1.04 12.02 7.20
N ILE A 106 1.40 12.95 6.32
CA ILE A 106 0.89 13.02 4.94
C ILE A 106 2.05 12.78 3.97
N ASP A 107 1.87 11.83 3.06
CA ASP A 107 2.68 11.68 1.85
C ASP A 107 1.82 12.04 0.62
N ALA A 108 1.97 13.27 0.15
CA ALA A 108 1.23 13.81 -0.99
C ALA A 108 1.80 13.41 -2.36
N HIS A 109 2.91 12.65 -2.37
CA HIS A 109 3.62 12.23 -3.58
C HIS A 109 3.59 10.70 -3.77
N GLY A 110 2.69 10.02 -3.11
CA GLY A 110 2.45 8.59 -3.24
C GLY A 110 1.65 8.25 -4.51
N PHE A 111 2.16 8.61 -5.70
CA PHE A 111 1.49 8.36 -6.99
C PHE A 111 1.41 6.89 -7.36
N SER A 112 2.27 6.06 -6.79
CA SER A 112 2.26 4.61 -6.90
C SER A 112 2.76 3.97 -5.61
N THR A 113 2.55 2.64 -5.46
CA THR A 113 3.07 1.88 -4.32
C THR A 113 4.58 2.07 -4.17
N LEU A 114 5.31 2.06 -5.28
CA LEU A 114 6.76 2.26 -5.27
C LEU A 114 7.14 3.66 -4.80
N ASP A 115 6.44 4.70 -5.26
CA ASP A 115 6.69 6.08 -4.84
C ASP A 115 6.45 6.25 -3.33
N SER A 116 5.36 5.67 -2.80
CA SER A 116 5.07 5.67 -1.36
C SER A 116 6.19 5.04 -0.53
N LEU A 117 6.73 3.91 -0.98
CA LEU A 117 7.84 3.23 -0.32
C LEU A 117 9.15 4.02 -0.43
N ILE A 118 9.44 4.61 -1.59
CA ILE A 118 10.60 5.49 -1.79
C ILE A 118 10.52 6.70 -0.86
N ASN A 119 9.35 7.35 -0.77
CA ASN A 119 9.14 8.50 0.09
C ASN A 119 9.33 8.12 1.56
N PHE A 120 8.81 6.96 1.98
CA PHE A 120 9.04 6.47 3.33
C PHE A 120 10.53 6.29 3.64
N ILE A 121 11.30 5.62 2.76
CA ILE A 121 12.74 5.39 2.96
C ILE A 121 13.53 6.71 3.00
N LYS A 122 13.13 7.71 2.22
CA LYS A 122 13.80 9.02 2.18
C LYS A 122 13.53 9.88 3.41
N THR A 123 12.34 9.75 4.00
CA THR A 123 11.91 10.61 5.12
C THR A 123 12.10 9.96 6.49
N HIS A 124 12.20 8.64 6.56
CA HIS A 124 12.31 7.88 7.81
C HIS A 124 13.55 7.00 7.82
N LYS A 125 14.15 6.86 9.01
CA LYS A 125 15.32 5.99 9.25
C LYS A 125 14.91 4.55 9.54
N GLU A 126 13.70 4.36 10.00
CA GLU A 126 13.13 3.05 10.31
C GLU A 126 13.02 2.19 9.06
N ARG A 127 13.22 0.88 9.23
CA ARG A 127 13.12 -0.12 8.15
C ARG A 127 12.03 -1.13 8.41
N GLU A 128 11.20 -0.91 9.44
CA GLU A 128 10.04 -1.72 9.75
C GLU A 128 8.77 -0.92 9.50
N LEU A 129 7.77 -1.55 8.87
CA LEU A 129 6.58 -0.88 8.39
C LEU A 129 5.37 -1.82 8.36
N ILE A 130 4.20 -1.35 8.84
CA ILE A 130 2.93 -2.01 8.54
C ILE A 130 2.35 -1.37 7.28
N ILE A 131 2.00 -2.18 6.28
CA ILE A 131 1.32 -1.72 5.06
C ILE A 131 -0.16 -2.06 5.18
N VAL A 132 -1.02 -1.05 5.05
CA VAL A 132 -2.48 -1.19 5.11
C VAL A 132 -3.06 -1.12 3.70
N SER A 133 -3.66 -2.21 3.25
CA SER A 133 -4.30 -2.29 1.92
C SER A 133 -5.23 -3.49 1.81
N GLN A 134 -5.92 -3.64 0.67
CA GLN A 134 -6.75 -4.81 0.39
C GLN A 134 -5.90 -6.06 0.18
N ARG A 135 -6.50 -7.23 0.45
CA ARG A 135 -5.87 -8.55 0.32
C ARG A 135 -5.23 -8.79 -1.06
N PHE A 136 -5.87 -8.35 -2.15
CA PHE A 136 -5.34 -8.54 -3.50
C PHE A 136 -4.07 -7.73 -3.78
N HIS A 137 -3.89 -6.59 -3.10
CA HIS A 137 -2.80 -5.64 -3.33
C HIS A 137 -1.59 -5.88 -2.40
N LEU A 138 -1.82 -6.37 -1.18
CA LEU A 138 -0.77 -6.55 -0.15
C LEU A 138 0.42 -7.38 -0.63
N PRO A 139 0.24 -8.53 -1.33
CA PRO A 139 1.39 -9.33 -1.76
C PRO A 139 2.40 -8.53 -2.59
N ARG A 140 1.93 -7.75 -3.57
CA ARG A 140 2.81 -6.92 -4.39
C ARG A 140 3.44 -5.77 -3.60
N ALA A 141 2.69 -5.14 -2.69
CA ALA A 141 3.21 -4.06 -1.88
C ALA A 141 4.32 -4.53 -0.92
N ILE A 142 4.13 -5.67 -0.26
CA ILE A 142 5.12 -6.30 0.61
C ILE A 142 6.35 -6.73 -0.18
N TRP A 143 6.15 -7.37 -1.33
CA TRP A 143 7.25 -7.79 -2.21
C TRP A 143 8.12 -6.61 -2.63
N LEU A 144 7.52 -5.50 -3.07
CA LEU A 144 8.25 -4.27 -3.42
C LEU A 144 9.01 -3.69 -2.22
N ALA A 145 8.38 -3.68 -1.04
CA ALA A 145 9.00 -3.20 0.18
C ALA A 145 10.23 -4.04 0.55
N ASN A 146 10.13 -5.37 0.47
CA ASN A 146 11.23 -6.29 0.73
C ASN A 146 12.39 -6.09 -0.26
N LEU A 147 12.11 -5.88 -1.57
CA LEU A 147 13.13 -5.53 -2.56
C LEU A 147 13.89 -4.25 -2.23
N MET A 148 13.26 -3.34 -1.49
CA MET A 148 13.85 -2.07 -1.05
C MET A 148 14.49 -2.15 0.34
N GLY A 149 14.61 -3.34 0.93
CA GLY A 149 15.23 -3.57 2.23
C GLY A 149 14.36 -3.17 3.42
N LEU A 150 13.04 -3.10 3.24
CA LEU A 150 12.08 -2.87 4.33
C LEU A 150 11.58 -4.22 4.87
N ASN A 151 11.51 -4.35 6.19
CA ASN A 151 10.82 -5.45 6.87
C ASN A 151 9.34 -5.08 7.04
N CYS A 152 8.47 -5.68 6.24
CA CYS A 152 7.07 -5.24 6.16
C CYS A 152 6.09 -6.29 6.61
N TYR A 153 5.04 -5.81 7.29
CA TYR A 153 3.88 -6.59 7.71
C TYR A 153 2.63 -6.04 7.01
N GLY A 154 1.80 -6.92 6.48
CA GLY A 154 0.56 -6.55 5.82
C GLY A 154 -0.62 -6.58 6.79
N TYR A 155 -1.43 -5.53 6.78
CA TYR A 155 -2.72 -5.49 7.47
C TYR A 155 -3.86 -5.32 6.46
N ILE A 156 -4.81 -6.27 6.49
CA ILE A 156 -5.89 -6.33 5.50
C ILE A 156 -6.98 -5.32 5.84
N ALA A 157 -7.38 -4.57 4.82
CA ALA A 157 -8.47 -3.59 4.85
C ALA A 157 -9.60 -4.01 3.91
N ASP A 158 -10.29 -5.10 4.22
CA ASP A 158 -11.39 -5.68 3.41
C ASP A 158 -12.73 -5.62 4.18
N LEU A 159 -13.12 -4.44 4.68
CA LEU A 159 -14.42 -4.25 5.35
C LEU A 159 -15.56 -4.21 4.31
N TYR A 160 -15.32 -3.58 3.17
CA TYR A 160 -16.28 -3.52 2.07
C TYR A 160 -16.26 -4.79 1.23
N LYS A 161 -17.44 -5.39 1.04
CA LYS A 161 -17.59 -6.61 0.23
C LYS A 161 -17.62 -6.28 -1.25
N LEU A 162 -16.48 -6.47 -1.93
CA LEU A 162 -16.41 -6.39 -3.38
C LEU A 162 -17.17 -7.54 -4.04
N SER A 163 -17.88 -7.27 -5.15
CA SER A 163 -18.46 -8.32 -5.99
C SER A 163 -17.36 -9.21 -6.59
N ILE A 164 -17.71 -10.45 -6.94
CA ILE A 164 -16.75 -11.42 -7.50
C ILE A 164 -16.06 -10.88 -8.76
N PHE A 165 -16.80 -10.19 -9.65
CA PHE A 165 -16.26 -9.61 -10.87
C PHE A 165 -15.25 -8.49 -10.59
N LYS A 166 -15.55 -7.62 -9.60
CA LYS A 166 -14.59 -6.59 -9.16
C LYS A 166 -13.33 -7.22 -8.57
N LYS A 167 -13.47 -8.28 -7.76
CA LYS A 167 -12.31 -9.01 -7.23
C LYS A 167 -11.43 -9.57 -8.35
N LEU A 168 -12.01 -10.28 -9.31
CA LEU A 168 -11.28 -10.85 -10.45
C LEU A 168 -10.55 -9.77 -11.25
N PHE A 169 -11.21 -8.64 -11.52
CA PHE A 169 -10.59 -7.50 -12.19
C PHE A 169 -9.36 -6.97 -11.43
N TRP A 170 -9.46 -6.82 -10.11
CA TRP A 170 -8.37 -6.33 -9.29
C TRP A 170 -7.20 -7.31 -9.23
N TYR A 171 -7.46 -8.62 -9.11
CA TYR A 171 -6.40 -9.63 -9.16
C TYR A 171 -5.69 -9.65 -10.51
N PHE A 172 -6.43 -9.55 -11.62
CA PHE A 172 -5.85 -9.46 -12.96
C PHE A 172 -4.96 -8.21 -13.12
N ARG A 173 -5.42 -7.07 -12.63
CA ARG A 173 -4.63 -5.83 -12.61
C ARG A 173 -3.32 -6.00 -11.85
N GLU A 174 -3.32 -6.71 -10.73
CA GLU A 174 -2.11 -6.93 -9.93
C GLU A 174 -1.07 -7.77 -10.68
N ILE A 175 -1.49 -8.77 -11.45
CA ILE A 175 -0.58 -9.56 -12.31
C ILE A 175 0.13 -8.65 -13.30
N ILE A 176 -0.60 -7.77 -13.98
CA ILE A 176 -0.02 -6.83 -14.96
C ILE A 176 0.85 -5.77 -14.28
N ALA A 177 0.54 -5.38 -13.06
CA ALA A 177 1.28 -4.36 -12.34
C ALA A 177 2.70 -4.80 -11.93
N ILE A 178 2.96 -6.11 -11.80
CA ILE A 178 4.28 -6.63 -11.38
C ILE A 178 5.40 -6.22 -12.34
N PRO A 179 5.37 -6.56 -13.64
CA PRO A 179 6.46 -6.19 -14.54
C PRO A 179 6.65 -4.69 -14.65
N PHE A 180 5.56 -3.91 -14.61
CA PHE A 180 5.63 -2.46 -14.62
C PHE A 180 6.35 -1.89 -13.39
N ASN A 181 6.03 -2.40 -12.19
CA ASN A 181 6.69 -1.95 -10.96
C ASN A 181 8.14 -2.43 -10.87
N LEU A 182 8.44 -3.64 -11.37
CA LEU A 182 9.81 -4.14 -11.45
C LEU A 182 10.66 -3.24 -12.36
N GLY A 183 10.15 -2.87 -13.53
CA GLY A 183 10.83 -1.95 -14.45
C GLY A 183 11.12 -0.59 -13.78
N LYS A 184 10.14 0.01 -13.11
CA LYS A 184 10.33 1.25 -12.34
C LYS A 184 11.36 1.09 -11.21
N PHE A 185 11.30 -0.02 -10.48
CA PHE A 185 12.24 -0.30 -9.40
C PHE A 185 13.67 -0.43 -9.94
N LEU A 186 13.88 -1.14 -11.04
CA LEU A 186 15.21 -1.28 -11.66
C LEU A 186 15.77 0.08 -12.09
N VAL A 187 14.95 0.92 -12.71
CA VAL A 187 15.36 2.29 -13.08
C VAL A 187 15.76 3.09 -11.82
N PHE A 188 14.94 3.05 -10.78
CA PHE A 188 15.24 3.71 -9.51
C PHE A 188 16.55 3.19 -8.91
N TYR A 189 16.76 1.89 -8.89
CA TYR A 189 17.96 1.25 -8.34
C TYR A 189 19.23 1.67 -9.11
N LEU A 190 19.20 1.61 -10.45
CA LEU A 190 20.33 1.99 -11.30
C LEU A 190 20.72 3.47 -11.14
N ILE A 191 19.73 4.37 -10.99
CA ILE A 191 20.00 5.80 -10.81
C ILE A 191 20.66 6.07 -9.44
N ASN A 192 20.29 5.31 -8.39
CA ASN A 192 20.81 5.56 -7.05
C ASN A 192 22.15 4.83 -6.79
N THR A 193 22.43 3.70 -7.44
CA THR A 193 23.74 3.03 -7.35
C THR A 193 24.85 3.77 -8.10
N ASN A 194 24.51 4.55 -9.13
CA ASN A 194 25.49 5.37 -9.87
C ASN A 194 25.82 6.73 -9.21
N LYS A 195 25.23 7.04 -8.04
CA LYS A 195 25.45 8.29 -7.30
C LYS A 195 26.34 8.12 -6.05
N GLY A 196 26.81 6.92 -5.77
CA GLY A 196 27.73 6.59 -4.69
C GLY A 196 29.10 6.21 -5.24
#